data_d33d04c8ef1ac7ae8bccd012deba339f
#
_entry.id   d33d04c8ef1ac7ae8bccd012deba339f
#
_cell.length_a   1.000
_cell.length_b   1.000
_cell.length_c   1.000
_cell.angle_alpha   90.00
_cell.angle_beta   90.00
_cell.angle_gamma   90.00
#
_symmetry.space_group_name_H-M   'P 1'
#
loop_
_entity.id
_entity.type
_entity.pdbx_description
1 polymer ?
#
loop_
_entity_poly.entity_id
_entity_poly.type
_entity_poly.pdbx_seq_one_letter_code
_entity_poly.pdbx_strand_id
1 'polypeptide(L)'
;GAYYGVKNIFARLEMHKRLNVRFIDLGNTDATIAALEGGDAIWMESIANPTLVVADIPAIVNEAKKLNILTIVDSTFATPLRQRPLDFGADIVLQSVTKFLSGHSDLLLGAVICKSNAHAEFMVKHRHDFGAIPGGLDAFLALRGLRTLAVRLDRSETNALELAKRLSEHLKIKKVYFPALPGDSQHEKATRVLPNGCGGMLSFEIDTTSERTDQILQSLKVISHATSLGGVESLIERRSRYEAEREAGVPVTLCRFSVGIENVEDLWSDLDSAISVVLG
;
A
#
# COMPACT_ATOMS: atom_id res chain seq x y z
N GLY A 1 9.80 2.96 -2.56
CA GLY A 1 8.66 3.59 -3.18
C GLY A 1 7.84 4.40 -2.20
N ALA A 2 7.42 5.57 -2.59
CA ALA A 2 6.38 6.32 -1.92
C ALA A 2 5.26 6.58 -2.92
N TYR A 3 4.03 6.68 -2.44
CA TYR A 3 2.87 7.01 -3.27
C TYR A 3 3.17 8.25 -4.13
N TYR A 4 2.90 8.18 -5.43
CA TYR A 4 3.29 9.23 -6.40
C TYR A 4 2.76 10.63 -6.03
N GLY A 5 1.55 10.70 -5.42
CA GLY A 5 1.00 11.98 -4.96
C GLY A 5 1.85 12.66 -3.90
N VAL A 6 2.43 11.88 -2.97
CA VAL A 6 3.37 12.37 -1.95
C VAL A 6 4.68 12.79 -2.59
N LYS A 7 5.22 12.00 -3.53
CA LYS A 7 6.43 12.37 -4.30
C LYS A 7 6.26 13.72 -5.01
N ASN A 8 5.11 13.93 -5.67
CA ASN A 8 4.80 15.18 -6.35
C ASN A 8 4.70 16.38 -5.40
N ILE A 9 4.14 16.18 -4.20
CA ILE A 9 4.10 17.22 -3.16
C ILE A 9 5.52 17.56 -2.71
N PHE A 10 6.34 16.55 -2.41
CA PHE A 10 7.71 16.75 -1.98
C PHE A 10 8.57 17.44 -3.05
N ALA A 11 8.49 17.00 -4.31
CA ALA A 11 9.20 17.64 -5.42
C ALA A 11 8.82 19.12 -5.57
N ARG A 12 7.53 19.45 -5.43
CA ARG A 12 7.06 20.84 -5.46
C ARG A 12 7.58 21.66 -4.29
N LEU A 13 7.59 21.11 -3.08
CA LEU A 13 8.12 21.81 -1.90
C LEU A 13 9.64 22.01 -2.01
N GLU A 14 10.36 21.03 -2.56
CA GLU A 14 11.80 21.13 -2.82
C GLU A 14 12.11 22.20 -3.88
N MET A 15 11.36 22.24 -4.99
CA MET A 15 11.47 23.28 -6.01
C MET A 15 11.29 24.69 -5.42
N HIS A 16 10.44 24.84 -4.42
CA HIS A 16 10.23 26.10 -3.68
C HIS A 16 11.18 26.26 -2.48
N LYS A 17 12.23 25.44 -2.36
CA LYS A 17 13.23 25.49 -1.28
C LYS A 17 12.62 25.40 0.13
N ARG A 18 11.52 24.66 0.26
CA ARG A 18 10.84 24.42 1.54
C ARG A 18 11.29 23.12 2.21
N LEU A 19 11.77 22.16 1.42
CA LEU A 19 12.31 20.88 1.85
C LEU A 19 13.58 20.55 1.05
N ASN A 20 14.46 19.74 1.65
CA ASN A 20 15.47 18.96 0.95
C ASN A 20 15.04 17.49 1.06
N VAL A 21 14.85 16.80 -0.06
CA VAL A 21 14.31 15.43 -0.08
C VAL A 21 15.39 14.45 -0.50
N ARG A 22 15.60 13.42 0.34
CA ARG A 22 16.44 12.27 0.03
C ARG A 22 15.56 11.04 -0.13
N PHE A 23 15.58 10.40 -1.29
CA PHE A 23 14.89 9.12 -1.51
C PHE A 23 15.77 7.97 -1.07
N ILE A 24 15.23 7.09 -0.25
CA ILE A 24 15.90 5.93 0.32
C ILE A 24 15.12 4.65 0.03
N ASP A 25 15.81 3.51 0.01
CA ASP A 25 15.17 2.20 -0.14
C ASP A 25 14.80 1.62 1.22
N LEU A 26 13.53 1.68 1.59
CA LEU A 26 13.00 1.13 2.84
C LEU A 26 13.10 -0.40 2.93
N GLY A 27 13.36 -1.08 1.82
CA GLY A 27 13.63 -2.53 1.79
C GLY A 27 14.96 -2.91 2.44
N ASN A 28 15.93 -1.99 2.40
CA ASN A 28 17.23 -2.13 3.06
C ASN A 28 17.24 -1.33 4.38
N THR A 29 16.99 -2.02 5.49
CA THR A 29 16.87 -1.41 6.82
C THR A 29 18.16 -0.72 7.25
N ASP A 30 19.33 -1.34 7.04
CA ASP A 30 20.63 -0.79 7.46
C ASP A 30 20.98 0.47 6.68
N ALA A 31 20.77 0.46 5.36
CA ALA A 31 20.95 1.64 4.51
C ALA A 31 19.97 2.76 4.89
N THR A 32 18.73 2.41 5.24
CA THR A 32 17.75 3.39 5.71
C THR A 32 18.17 4.03 7.02
N ILE A 33 18.66 3.24 7.99
CA ILE A 33 19.15 3.74 9.27
C ILE A 33 20.36 4.65 9.07
N ALA A 34 21.31 4.24 8.24
CA ALA A 34 22.48 5.07 7.93
C ALA A 34 22.10 6.41 7.27
N ALA A 35 21.04 6.42 6.48
CA ALA A 35 20.54 7.63 5.82
C ALA A 35 19.77 8.59 6.74
N LEU A 36 19.49 8.21 8.00
CA LEU A 36 18.81 9.09 8.96
C LEU A 36 19.70 10.28 9.36
N GLU A 37 21.01 10.13 9.35
CA GLU A 37 21.93 11.17 9.77
C GLU A 37 21.71 12.48 9.02
N GLY A 38 21.57 13.58 9.79
CA GLY A 38 21.32 14.92 9.26
C GLY A 38 19.91 15.14 8.69
N GLY A 39 18.97 14.23 8.95
CA GLY A 39 17.56 14.40 8.61
C GLY A 39 16.77 15.02 9.75
N ASP A 40 15.70 15.77 9.43
CA ASP A 40 14.73 16.28 10.40
C ASP A 40 13.51 15.39 10.55
N ALA A 41 13.15 14.70 9.45
CA ALA A 41 11.99 13.80 9.42
C ALA A 41 12.23 12.64 8.45
N ILE A 42 11.59 11.49 8.74
CA ILE A 42 11.50 10.38 7.80
C ILE A 42 10.03 10.06 7.50
N TRP A 43 9.71 9.98 6.20
CA TRP A 43 8.44 9.47 5.69
C TRP A 43 8.59 8.03 5.22
N MET A 44 7.75 7.14 5.73
CA MET A 44 7.79 5.71 5.43
C MET A 44 6.43 5.20 5.00
N GLU A 45 6.41 4.18 4.14
CA GLU A 45 5.24 3.32 3.94
C GLU A 45 5.49 1.98 4.63
N SER A 46 4.53 1.48 5.40
CA SER A 46 4.66 0.19 6.09
C SER A 46 4.84 -0.97 5.11
N ILE A 47 4.08 -0.92 4.02
CA ILE A 47 4.17 -1.80 2.86
C ILE A 47 4.15 -0.93 1.62
N ALA A 48 5.20 -0.99 0.81
CA ALA A 48 5.38 -0.10 -0.34
C ALA A 48 4.49 -0.50 -1.54
N ASN A 49 3.91 0.49 -2.19
CA ASN A 49 3.15 0.33 -3.41
C ASN A 49 4.08 0.54 -4.64
N PRO A 50 4.08 -0.33 -5.66
CA PRO A 50 3.27 -1.55 -5.83
C PRO A 50 3.99 -2.86 -5.52
N THR A 51 5.27 -2.83 -5.20
CA THR A 51 6.15 -4.01 -5.07
C THR A 51 6.04 -4.72 -3.73
N LEU A 52 5.22 -4.22 -2.83
CA LEU A 52 4.94 -4.77 -1.50
C LEU A 52 6.19 -4.99 -0.63
N VAL A 53 7.23 -4.21 -0.85
CA VAL A 53 8.41 -4.18 0.02
C VAL A 53 7.98 -3.74 1.42
N VAL A 54 8.39 -4.52 2.41
CA VAL A 54 8.05 -4.27 3.83
C VAL A 54 9.16 -3.45 4.48
N ALA A 55 8.79 -2.34 5.11
CA ALA A 55 9.70 -1.54 5.93
C ALA A 55 9.79 -2.09 7.35
N ASP A 56 11.01 -2.12 7.90
CA ASP A 56 11.22 -2.44 9.31
C ASP A 56 10.94 -1.23 10.20
N ILE A 57 9.65 -0.89 10.30
CA ILE A 57 9.21 0.29 11.06
C ILE A 57 9.74 0.29 12.49
N PRO A 58 9.69 -0.82 13.27
CA PRO A 58 10.21 -0.85 14.63
C PRO A 58 11.71 -0.46 14.71
N ALA A 59 12.55 -1.04 13.85
CA ALA A 59 13.99 -0.77 13.86
C ALA A 59 14.28 0.69 13.46
N ILE A 60 13.67 1.16 12.38
CA ILE A 60 13.89 2.53 11.86
C ILE A 60 13.42 3.58 12.86
N VAL A 61 12.23 3.41 13.46
CA VAL A 61 11.68 4.32 14.48
C VAL A 61 12.56 4.38 15.72
N ASN A 62 13.10 3.23 16.15
CA ASN A 62 14.01 3.18 17.30
C ASN A 62 15.29 4.02 17.08
N GLU A 63 15.90 3.92 15.90
CA GLU A 63 17.10 4.71 15.57
C GLU A 63 16.75 6.19 15.31
N ALA A 64 15.66 6.49 14.62
CA ALA A 64 15.21 7.86 14.39
C ALA A 64 14.99 8.63 15.71
N LYS A 65 14.45 7.97 16.74
CA LYS A 65 14.29 8.57 18.08
C LYS A 65 15.61 8.96 18.73
N LYS A 66 16.66 8.15 18.60
CA LYS A 66 17.98 8.48 19.16
C LYS A 66 18.57 9.75 18.54
N LEU A 67 18.17 10.04 17.30
CA LEU A 67 18.60 11.20 16.52
C LEU A 67 17.61 12.37 16.59
N ASN A 68 16.52 12.26 17.36
CA ASN A 68 15.41 13.22 17.43
C ASN A 68 14.77 13.53 16.06
N ILE A 69 14.68 12.54 15.18
CA ILE A 69 14.08 12.64 13.84
C ILE A 69 12.58 12.32 13.95
N LEU A 70 11.74 13.21 13.38
CA LEU A 70 10.30 13.01 13.31
C LEU A 70 9.96 11.81 12.41
N THR A 71 9.16 10.89 12.91
CA THR A 71 8.77 9.68 12.19
C THR A 71 7.32 9.73 11.73
N ILE A 72 7.11 9.62 10.41
CA ILE A 72 5.81 9.67 9.76
C ILE A 72 5.63 8.37 8.98
N VAL A 73 4.56 7.62 9.27
CA VAL A 73 4.29 6.33 8.63
C VAL A 73 2.94 6.33 7.93
N ASP A 74 2.95 6.17 6.61
CA ASP A 74 1.75 5.79 5.86
C ASP A 74 1.53 4.28 6.04
N SER A 75 0.49 3.94 6.78
CA SER A 75 0.13 2.55 7.08
C SER A 75 -1.17 2.12 6.38
N THR A 76 -1.46 2.72 5.22
CA THR A 76 -2.70 2.48 4.47
C THR A 76 -2.86 1.01 4.07
N PHE A 77 -1.79 0.32 3.61
CA PHE A 77 -1.88 -1.08 3.19
C PHE A 77 -2.02 -2.04 4.37
N ALA A 78 -1.27 -1.79 5.44
CA ALA A 78 -1.33 -2.63 6.64
C ALA A 78 -2.63 -2.43 7.42
N THR A 79 -3.23 -1.25 7.39
CA THR A 79 -4.34 -0.84 8.26
C THR A 79 -3.98 -0.94 9.75
N PRO A 80 -4.76 -0.40 10.68
CA PRO A 80 -4.48 -0.56 12.11
C PRO A 80 -4.67 -1.99 12.63
N LEU A 81 -5.25 -2.89 11.81
CA LEU A 81 -5.43 -4.30 12.20
C LEU A 81 -4.18 -5.15 11.97
N ARG A 82 -3.33 -4.78 11.00
CA ARG A 82 -2.10 -5.52 10.70
C ARG A 82 -0.86 -4.86 11.30
N GLN A 83 -0.82 -3.52 11.37
CA GLN A 83 0.28 -2.82 12.01
C GLN A 83 -0.19 -1.52 12.66
N ARG A 84 0.28 -1.25 13.87
CA ARG A 84 0.05 0.00 14.60
C ARG A 84 1.39 0.71 14.88
N PRO A 85 1.88 1.55 13.96
CA PRO A 85 3.20 2.16 14.09
C PRO A 85 3.39 3.03 15.33
N LEU A 86 2.31 3.61 15.89
CA LEU A 86 2.38 4.35 17.16
C LEU A 86 2.82 3.47 18.33
N ASP A 87 2.49 2.16 18.33
CA ASP A 87 2.90 1.22 19.38
C ASP A 87 4.42 0.98 19.34
N PHE A 88 5.03 1.07 18.14
CA PHE A 88 6.49 1.05 17.96
C PHE A 88 7.14 2.40 18.27
N GLY A 89 6.31 3.42 18.48
CA GLY A 89 6.73 4.74 18.87
C GLY A 89 6.88 5.74 17.74
N ALA A 90 6.35 5.47 16.57
CA ALA A 90 6.21 6.48 15.52
C ALA A 90 5.44 7.71 16.04
N ASP A 91 5.75 8.89 15.51
CA ASP A 91 5.15 10.15 15.97
C ASP A 91 3.81 10.41 15.29
N ILE A 92 3.72 10.11 13.99
CA ILE A 92 2.55 10.36 13.16
C ILE A 92 2.28 9.15 12.28
N VAL A 93 1.02 8.73 12.21
CA VAL A 93 0.53 7.71 11.29
C VAL A 93 -0.51 8.30 10.35
N LEU A 94 -0.38 7.98 9.08
CA LEU A 94 -1.31 8.36 8.04
C LEU A 94 -2.10 7.14 7.57
N GLN A 95 -3.37 7.35 7.29
CA GLN A 95 -4.27 6.37 6.69
C GLN A 95 -5.08 7.02 5.58
N SER A 96 -5.02 6.46 4.39
CA SER A 96 -6.03 6.78 3.37
C SER A 96 -7.32 6.06 3.74
N VAL A 97 -8.24 6.78 4.38
CA VAL A 97 -9.56 6.24 4.75
C VAL A 97 -10.35 5.82 3.51
N THR A 98 -10.11 6.49 2.39
CA THR A 98 -10.60 6.15 1.03
C THR A 98 -10.42 4.67 0.68
N LYS A 99 -9.41 4.00 1.25
CA LYS A 99 -9.01 2.63 0.93
C LYS A 99 -9.71 1.61 1.86
N PHE A 100 -8.98 0.71 2.45
CA PHE A 100 -9.52 -0.36 3.31
C PHE A 100 -10.44 0.12 4.43
N LEU A 101 -10.20 1.31 5.02
CA LEU A 101 -10.97 1.77 6.16
C LEU A 101 -12.43 2.01 5.79
N SER A 102 -12.72 2.73 4.69
CA SER A 102 -14.09 2.83 4.16
C SER A 102 -14.50 1.54 3.44
N GLY A 103 -13.65 1.06 2.54
CA GLY A 103 -13.76 -0.22 1.87
C GLY A 103 -14.90 -0.37 0.87
N HIS A 104 -15.57 0.73 0.48
CA HIS A 104 -16.74 0.69 -0.41
C HIS A 104 -16.63 1.63 -1.62
N SER A 105 -15.45 2.17 -1.88
CA SER A 105 -15.17 3.05 -3.04
C SER A 105 -16.09 4.28 -3.17
N ASP A 106 -16.66 4.74 -2.06
CA ASP A 106 -17.75 5.72 -1.99
C ASP A 106 -17.36 7.05 -1.31
N LEU A 107 -16.08 7.20 -0.88
CA LEU A 107 -15.61 8.46 -0.27
C LEU A 107 -14.12 8.72 -0.53
N LEU A 108 -13.72 9.98 -0.37
CA LEU A 108 -12.31 10.43 -0.37
C LEU A 108 -12.00 11.08 0.99
N LEU A 109 -11.19 10.41 1.81
CA LEU A 109 -10.85 10.90 3.15
C LEU A 109 -9.48 10.40 3.58
N GLY A 110 -8.77 11.22 4.36
CA GLY A 110 -7.54 10.85 5.06
C GLY A 110 -7.71 10.95 6.57
N ALA A 111 -6.93 10.19 7.30
CA ALA A 111 -6.79 10.33 8.74
C ALA A 111 -5.31 10.48 9.12
N VAL A 112 -5.04 11.43 10.01
CA VAL A 112 -3.73 11.65 10.62
C VAL A 112 -3.85 11.36 12.11
N ILE A 113 -3.09 10.39 12.59
CA ILE A 113 -3.10 9.95 13.97
C ILE A 113 -1.76 10.33 14.60
N CYS A 114 -1.78 11.17 15.62
CA CYS A 114 -0.59 11.70 16.27
C CYS A 114 -0.37 11.05 17.63
N LYS A 115 0.88 10.77 17.98
CA LYS A 115 1.27 10.25 19.28
C LYS A 115 1.17 11.33 20.37
N SER A 116 1.55 12.57 20.07
CA SER A 116 1.52 13.67 21.02
C SER A 116 0.34 14.60 20.78
N ASN A 117 -0.18 15.19 21.88
CA ASN A 117 -1.21 16.22 21.80
C ASN A 117 -0.73 17.45 21.01
N ALA A 118 0.53 17.85 21.14
CA ALA A 118 1.08 18.99 20.41
C ALA A 118 1.00 18.78 18.89
N HIS A 119 1.35 17.60 18.39
CA HIS A 119 1.20 17.27 16.96
C HIS A 119 -0.28 17.23 16.55
N ALA A 120 -1.15 16.68 17.40
CA ALA A 120 -2.59 16.64 17.12
C ALA A 120 -3.21 18.05 17.03
N GLU A 121 -2.90 18.93 17.97
CA GLU A 121 -3.35 20.32 17.97
C GLU A 121 -2.86 21.09 16.74
N PHE A 122 -1.58 20.91 16.37
CA PHE A 122 -1.04 21.48 15.14
C PHE A 122 -1.82 20.99 13.90
N MET A 123 -2.11 19.69 13.79
CA MET A 123 -2.85 19.14 12.65
C MET A 123 -4.31 19.61 12.62
N VAL A 124 -4.96 19.72 13.78
CA VAL A 124 -6.32 20.27 13.89
C VAL A 124 -6.35 21.73 13.44
N LYS A 125 -5.39 22.56 13.88
CA LYS A 125 -5.27 23.95 13.46
C LYS A 125 -5.03 24.04 11.96
N HIS A 126 -4.09 23.26 11.43
CA HIS A 126 -3.79 23.22 10.00
C HIS A 126 -5.03 22.84 9.17
N ARG A 127 -5.75 21.79 9.58
CA ARG A 127 -7.00 21.38 8.94
C ARG A 127 -8.03 22.51 8.91
N HIS A 128 -8.18 23.23 10.00
CA HIS A 128 -9.08 24.37 10.11
C HIS A 128 -8.65 25.52 9.17
N ASP A 129 -7.37 25.90 9.22
CA ASP A 129 -6.85 27.06 8.48
C ASP A 129 -6.88 26.82 6.96
N PHE A 130 -6.69 25.59 6.50
CA PHE A 130 -6.67 25.22 5.07
C PHE A 130 -7.99 24.61 4.55
N GLY A 131 -8.98 24.44 5.41
CA GLY A 131 -10.31 23.97 5.01
C GLY A 131 -10.41 22.49 4.63
N ALA A 132 -9.42 21.64 4.98
CA ALA A 132 -9.43 20.20 4.70
C ALA A 132 -10.38 19.46 5.67
N ILE A 133 -11.64 19.88 5.72
CA ILE A 133 -12.66 19.39 6.64
C ILE A 133 -13.61 18.46 5.88
N PRO A 134 -13.80 17.19 6.32
CA PRO A 134 -14.74 16.28 5.67
C PRO A 134 -16.18 16.74 5.85
N GLY A 135 -17.04 16.42 4.88
CA GLY A 135 -18.48 16.53 5.02
C GLY A 135 -19.06 15.54 6.02
N GLY A 136 -20.25 15.83 6.54
CA GLY A 136 -20.93 14.93 7.48
C GLY A 136 -21.22 13.55 6.89
N LEU A 137 -21.53 13.48 5.59
CA LEU A 137 -21.74 12.23 4.87
C LEU A 137 -20.44 11.42 4.76
N ASP A 138 -19.32 12.05 4.43
CA ASP A 138 -18.02 11.37 4.36
C ASP A 138 -17.63 10.77 5.71
N ALA A 139 -17.82 11.52 6.80
CA ALA A 139 -17.55 11.05 8.15
C ALA A 139 -18.46 9.88 8.55
N PHE A 140 -19.74 9.92 8.16
CA PHE A 140 -20.69 8.85 8.41
C PHE A 140 -20.32 7.58 7.64
N LEU A 141 -20.01 7.68 6.35
CA LEU A 141 -19.60 6.55 5.51
C LEU A 141 -18.28 5.94 6.01
N ALA A 142 -17.31 6.78 6.40
CA ALA A 142 -16.06 6.30 7.00
C ALA A 142 -16.31 5.47 8.28
N LEU A 143 -17.14 5.98 9.19
CA LEU A 143 -17.50 5.27 10.41
C LEU A 143 -18.26 3.97 10.13
N ARG A 144 -19.15 3.98 9.14
CA ARG A 144 -19.89 2.79 8.70
C ARG A 144 -18.95 1.74 8.14
N GLY A 145 -17.99 2.12 7.28
CA GLY A 145 -16.97 1.23 6.73
C GLY A 145 -16.08 0.60 7.80
N LEU A 146 -15.62 1.41 8.78
CA LEU A 146 -14.79 0.93 9.89
C LEU A 146 -15.44 -0.22 10.69
N ARG A 147 -16.76 -0.23 10.83
CA ARG A 147 -17.48 -1.27 11.58
C ARG A 147 -17.37 -2.67 10.98
N THR A 148 -17.01 -2.78 9.70
CA THR A 148 -16.83 -4.06 9.00
C THR A 148 -15.39 -4.29 8.54
N LEU A 149 -14.45 -3.42 8.92
CA LEU A 149 -13.06 -3.50 8.47
C LEU A 149 -12.45 -4.88 8.73
N ALA A 150 -12.63 -5.43 9.93
CA ALA A 150 -12.01 -6.71 10.31
C ALA A 150 -12.47 -7.85 9.38
N VAL A 151 -13.77 -8.05 9.24
CA VAL A 151 -14.30 -9.17 8.43
C VAL A 151 -13.97 -9.00 6.95
N ARG A 152 -13.92 -7.77 6.43
CA ARG A 152 -13.54 -7.50 5.05
C ARG A 152 -12.05 -7.76 4.82
N LEU A 153 -11.20 -7.26 5.71
CA LEU A 153 -9.76 -7.42 5.59
C LEU A 153 -9.35 -8.89 5.72
N ASP A 154 -9.92 -9.62 6.68
CA ASP A 154 -9.63 -11.05 6.88
C ASP A 154 -10.05 -11.87 5.65
N ARG A 155 -11.21 -11.58 5.06
CA ARG A 155 -11.66 -12.26 3.83
C ARG A 155 -10.77 -11.90 2.64
N SER A 156 -10.47 -10.62 2.44
CA SER A 156 -9.61 -10.13 1.37
C SER A 156 -8.21 -10.76 1.45
N GLU A 157 -7.61 -10.81 2.64
CA GLU A 157 -6.29 -11.41 2.85
C GLU A 157 -6.29 -12.93 2.63
N THR A 158 -7.34 -13.63 3.09
CA THR A 158 -7.49 -15.06 2.83
C THR A 158 -7.56 -15.35 1.32
N ASN A 159 -8.34 -14.57 0.59
CA ASN A 159 -8.41 -14.65 -0.87
C ASN A 159 -7.05 -14.34 -1.52
N ALA A 160 -6.37 -13.29 -1.05
CA ALA A 160 -5.07 -12.87 -1.59
C ALA A 160 -4.01 -13.97 -1.39
N LEU A 161 -3.96 -14.60 -0.22
CA LEU A 161 -3.05 -15.71 0.05
C LEU A 161 -3.29 -16.91 -0.86
N GLU A 162 -4.54 -17.28 -1.06
CA GLU A 162 -4.90 -18.40 -1.94
C GLU A 162 -4.54 -18.10 -3.40
N LEU A 163 -4.87 -16.90 -3.89
CA LEU A 163 -4.51 -16.46 -5.23
C LEU A 163 -3.00 -16.36 -5.41
N ALA A 164 -2.26 -15.85 -4.41
CA ALA A 164 -0.81 -15.78 -4.45
C ALA A 164 -0.16 -17.17 -4.58
N LYS A 165 -0.67 -18.18 -3.88
CA LYS A 165 -0.20 -19.57 -4.01
C LYS A 165 -0.42 -20.10 -5.42
N ARG A 166 -1.64 -20.01 -5.95
CA ARG A 166 -1.98 -20.48 -7.30
C ARG A 166 -1.15 -19.73 -8.38
N LEU A 167 -1.00 -18.43 -8.25
CA LEU A 167 -0.17 -17.64 -9.17
C LEU A 167 1.32 -18.04 -9.09
N SER A 168 1.83 -18.39 -7.91
CA SER A 168 3.24 -18.82 -7.78
C SER A 168 3.55 -20.15 -8.47
N GLU A 169 2.53 -20.97 -8.72
CA GLU A 169 2.62 -22.26 -9.40
C GLU A 169 2.24 -22.16 -10.90
N HIS A 170 1.73 -21.01 -11.34
CA HIS A 170 1.20 -20.84 -12.69
C HIS A 170 2.32 -20.57 -13.71
N LEU A 171 2.38 -21.36 -14.79
CA LEU A 171 3.47 -21.36 -15.79
C LEU A 171 3.69 -20.03 -16.53
N LYS A 172 2.67 -19.18 -16.59
CA LYS A 172 2.74 -17.87 -17.27
C LYS A 172 3.03 -16.72 -16.30
N ILE A 173 3.28 -17.02 -15.02
CA ILE A 173 3.61 -16.01 -14.01
C ILE A 173 5.10 -16.07 -13.72
N LYS A 174 5.76 -14.94 -13.94
CA LYS A 174 7.20 -14.82 -13.73
C LYS A 174 7.57 -14.63 -12.26
N LYS A 175 6.76 -13.89 -11.52
CA LYS A 175 7.02 -13.58 -10.12
C LYS A 175 5.75 -13.13 -9.41
N VAL A 176 5.60 -13.53 -8.16
CA VAL A 176 4.56 -13.06 -7.24
C VAL A 176 5.22 -12.26 -6.11
N TYR A 177 4.58 -11.18 -5.72
CA TYR A 177 4.94 -10.31 -4.60
C TYR A 177 3.80 -10.36 -3.59
N PHE A 178 3.98 -11.12 -2.54
CA PHE A 178 3.04 -11.21 -1.43
C PHE A 178 3.80 -11.61 -0.16
N PRO A 179 4.09 -10.67 0.75
CA PRO A 179 4.98 -10.91 1.88
C PRO A 179 4.54 -12.03 2.84
N ALA A 180 3.24 -12.36 2.87
CA ALA A 180 2.75 -13.50 3.65
C ALA A 180 3.04 -14.87 2.99
N LEU A 181 3.42 -14.91 1.71
CA LEU A 181 3.71 -16.16 1.00
C LEU A 181 5.08 -16.69 1.41
N PRO A 182 5.21 -17.93 1.91
CA PRO A 182 6.50 -18.57 2.11
C PRO A 182 7.30 -18.58 0.80
N GLY A 183 8.53 -18.09 0.83
CA GLY A 183 9.38 -17.94 -0.37
C GLY A 183 9.41 -16.53 -0.96
N ASP A 184 8.52 -15.63 -0.57
CA ASP A 184 8.68 -14.20 -0.85
C ASP A 184 9.92 -13.65 -0.13
N SER A 185 10.71 -12.83 -0.82
CA SER A 185 11.93 -12.23 -0.27
C SER A 185 11.70 -11.35 0.97
N GLN A 186 10.48 -10.92 1.20
CA GLN A 186 10.08 -10.11 2.36
C GLN A 186 9.45 -10.95 3.48
N HIS A 187 9.25 -12.26 3.28
CA HIS A 187 8.46 -13.11 4.19
C HIS A 187 8.97 -13.09 5.64
N GLU A 188 10.27 -13.27 5.84
CA GLU A 188 10.88 -13.28 7.18
C GLU A 188 10.68 -11.93 7.89
N LYS A 189 10.94 -10.83 7.18
CA LYS A 189 10.73 -9.48 7.72
C LYS A 189 9.25 -9.24 8.01
N ALA A 190 8.35 -9.59 7.08
CA ALA A 190 6.92 -9.43 7.23
C ALA A 190 6.38 -10.19 8.45
N THR A 191 6.77 -11.46 8.64
CA THR A 191 6.38 -12.26 9.79
C THR A 191 6.76 -11.59 11.12
N ARG A 192 7.91 -10.90 11.16
CA ARG A 192 8.38 -10.21 12.36
C ARG A 192 7.66 -8.87 12.61
N VAL A 193 7.45 -8.06 11.56
CA VAL A 193 6.96 -6.68 11.73
C VAL A 193 5.46 -6.52 11.44
N LEU A 194 4.82 -7.54 10.85
CA LEU A 194 3.40 -7.62 10.52
C LEU A 194 2.81 -8.94 11.06
N PRO A 195 2.90 -9.23 12.36
CA PRO A 195 2.55 -10.53 12.91
C PRO A 195 1.07 -10.90 12.73
N ASN A 196 0.22 -9.92 12.46
CA ASN A 196 -1.22 -10.10 12.26
C ASN A 196 -1.63 -10.21 10.77
N GLY A 197 -0.64 -10.34 9.85
CA GLY A 197 -0.87 -10.48 8.42
C GLY A 197 -0.42 -9.27 7.60
N CYS A 198 -0.53 -9.40 6.26
CA CYS A 198 -0.05 -8.41 5.28
C CYS A 198 -1.19 -7.69 4.53
N GLY A 199 -2.45 -8.05 4.80
CA GLY A 199 -3.62 -7.49 4.12
C GLY A 199 -3.89 -8.07 2.73
N GLY A 200 -4.84 -7.49 2.02
CA GLY A 200 -5.37 -8.00 0.75
C GLY A 200 -4.72 -7.47 -0.52
N MET A 201 -3.51 -6.89 -0.42
CA MET A 201 -2.77 -6.44 -1.61
C MET A 201 -1.83 -7.52 -2.11
N LEU A 202 -1.92 -7.82 -3.40
CA LEU A 202 -1.09 -8.79 -4.12
C LEU A 202 -0.53 -8.11 -5.37
N SER A 203 0.72 -8.40 -5.74
CA SER A 203 1.26 -7.99 -7.03
C SER A 203 1.95 -9.19 -7.71
N PHE A 204 1.94 -9.20 -9.03
CA PHE A 204 2.60 -10.27 -9.79
C PHE A 204 3.03 -9.78 -11.18
N GLU A 205 4.03 -10.44 -11.75
CA GLU A 205 4.49 -10.22 -13.12
C GLU A 205 4.02 -11.36 -14.02
N ILE A 206 3.38 -11.02 -15.13
CA ILE A 206 3.05 -12.01 -16.16
C ILE A 206 4.25 -12.15 -17.10
N ASP A 207 4.61 -13.38 -17.47
CA ASP A 207 5.71 -13.66 -18.41
C ASP A 207 5.28 -13.39 -19.86
N THR A 208 5.17 -12.11 -20.20
CA THR A 208 4.71 -11.64 -21.51
C THR A 208 5.12 -10.19 -21.74
N THR A 209 4.53 -9.52 -22.75
CA THR A 209 4.72 -8.09 -23.02
C THR A 209 3.69 -7.22 -22.28
N SER A 210 3.95 -5.91 -22.23
CA SER A 210 3.01 -4.92 -21.66
C SER A 210 1.67 -4.91 -22.39
N GLU A 211 1.68 -5.03 -23.72
CA GLU A 211 0.48 -5.01 -24.57
C GLU A 211 -0.41 -6.23 -24.31
N ARG A 212 0.20 -7.42 -24.23
CA ARG A 212 -0.54 -8.64 -23.87
C ARG A 212 -1.04 -8.62 -22.44
N THR A 213 -0.26 -8.05 -21.52
CA THR A 213 -0.73 -7.83 -20.14
C THR A 213 -1.98 -6.96 -20.15
N ASP A 214 -1.98 -5.84 -20.87
CA ASP A 214 -3.16 -4.96 -20.97
C ASP A 214 -4.36 -5.69 -21.62
N GLN A 215 -4.15 -6.54 -22.62
CA GLN A 215 -5.21 -7.38 -23.21
C GLN A 215 -5.81 -8.37 -22.20
N ILE A 216 -4.96 -9.01 -21.38
CA ILE A 216 -5.43 -9.89 -20.31
C ILE A 216 -6.32 -9.11 -19.33
N LEU A 217 -5.86 -7.96 -18.85
CA LEU A 217 -6.62 -7.15 -17.90
C LEU A 217 -7.95 -6.63 -18.47
N GLN A 218 -8.00 -6.35 -19.79
CA GLN A 218 -9.22 -5.93 -20.48
C GLN A 218 -10.22 -7.06 -20.71
N SER A 219 -9.80 -8.32 -20.66
CA SER A 219 -10.66 -9.49 -20.87
C SER A 219 -11.31 -10.02 -19.59
N LEU A 220 -10.93 -9.49 -18.41
CA LEU A 220 -11.50 -9.84 -17.11
C LEU A 220 -12.98 -9.45 -17.04
N LYS A 221 -13.78 -10.24 -16.32
CA LYS A 221 -15.24 -10.09 -16.21
C LYS A 221 -15.73 -9.87 -14.79
N VAL A 222 -15.05 -10.45 -13.81
CA VAL A 222 -15.34 -10.32 -12.38
C VAL A 222 -14.42 -9.30 -11.74
N ILE A 223 -13.11 -9.41 -12.02
CA ILE A 223 -12.11 -8.49 -11.52
C ILE A 223 -12.13 -7.20 -12.35
N SER A 224 -12.35 -6.06 -11.72
CA SER A 224 -12.41 -4.78 -12.43
C SER A 224 -11.02 -4.26 -12.78
N HIS A 225 -10.79 -3.97 -14.08
CA HIS A 225 -9.58 -3.29 -14.53
C HIS A 225 -9.68 -1.79 -14.22
N ALA A 226 -9.26 -1.41 -13.02
CA ALA A 226 -9.36 -0.05 -12.51
C ALA A 226 -8.25 0.30 -11.53
N THR A 227 -8.02 1.59 -11.35
CA THR A 227 -7.17 2.12 -10.28
C THR A 227 -7.90 2.09 -8.94
N SER A 228 -7.22 2.51 -7.86
CA SER A 228 -7.63 2.42 -6.46
C SER A 228 -7.33 1.05 -5.84
N LEU A 229 -7.80 0.82 -4.63
CA LEU A 229 -7.57 -0.41 -3.86
C LEU A 229 -8.39 -0.42 -2.56
N GLY A 230 -8.48 -1.60 -1.95
CA GLY A 230 -9.00 -1.76 -0.59
C GLY A 230 -10.53 -1.75 -0.49
N GLY A 231 -11.23 -1.83 -1.63
CA GLY A 231 -12.67 -2.01 -1.69
C GLY A 231 -13.10 -3.45 -1.41
N VAL A 232 -14.43 -3.66 -1.35
CA VAL A 232 -15.04 -5.00 -1.30
C VAL A 232 -14.91 -5.70 -2.65
N GLU A 233 -14.82 -4.93 -3.72
CA GLU A 233 -14.58 -5.39 -5.09
C GLU A 233 -13.09 -5.59 -5.36
N SER A 234 -12.78 -6.58 -6.18
CA SER A 234 -11.45 -6.85 -6.69
C SER A 234 -11.06 -5.90 -7.81
N LEU A 235 -9.91 -5.22 -7.64
CA LEU A 235 -9.38 -4.25 -8.61
C LEU A 235 -7.97 -4.64 -9.05
N ILE A 236 -7.69 -4.59 -10.33
CA ILE A 236 -6.37 -4.88 -10.88
C ILE A 236 -5.93 -3.83 -11.89
N GLU A 237 -4.64 -3.50 -11.88
CA GLU A 237 -4.05 -2.63 -12.91
C GLU A 237 -2.56 -2.92 -13.11
N ARG A 238 -2.08 -2.73 -14.35
CA ARG A 238 -0.66 -2.73 -14.67
C ARG A 238 -0.05 -1.39 -14.24
N ARG A 239 0.87 -1.44 -13.28
CA ARG A 239 1.40 -0.21 -12.66
C ARG A 239 2.37 0.56 -13.55
N SER A 240 3.16 -0.11 -14.37
CA SER A 240 4.11 0.53 -15.28
C SER A 240 3.49 1.36 -16.42
N ARG A 241 2.14 1.41 -16.53
CA ARG A 241 1.47 2.35 -17.43
C ARG A 241 1.70 3.82 -17.04
N TYR A 242 2.02 4.09 -15.78
CA TYR A 242 2.36 5.41 -15.28
C TYR A 242 3.87 5.66 -15.41
N GLU A 243 4.24 6.83 -15.95
CA GLU A 243 5.63 7.20 -16.19
C GLU A 243 6.48 7.18 -14.89
N ALA A 244 5.98 7.78 -13.83
CA ALA A 244 6.66 7.80 -12.53
C ALA A 244 6.95 6.40 -11.94
N GLU A 245 6.14 5.39 -12.28
CA GLU A 245 6.38 4.01 -11.87
C GLU A 245 7.45 3.34 -12.76
N ARG A 246 7.47 3.66 -14.07
CA ARG A 246 8.54 3.20 -14.97
C ARG A 246 9.90 3.77 -14.55
N GLU A 247 9.95 5.07 -14.26
CA GLU A 247 11.15 5.74 -13.75
C GLU A 247 11.63 5.18 -12.41
N ALA A 248 10.69 4.71 -11.58
CA ALA A 248 11.00 4.03 -10.33
C ALA A 248 11.43 2.56 -10.51
N GLY A 249 11.55 2.07 -11.76
CA GLY A 249 12.00 0.71 -12.06
C GLY A 249 10.94 -0.37 -11.82
N VAL A 250 9.65 -0.01 -11.76
CA VAL A 250 8.57 -1.00 -11.65
C VAL A 250 8.55 -1.89 -12.91
N PRO A 251 8.55 -3.23 -12.78
CA PRO A 251 8.55 -4.14 -13.91
C PRO A 251 7.40 -3.88 -14.89
N VAL A 252 7.68 -3.98 -16.19
CA VAL A 252 6.75 -3.56 -17.25
C VAL A 252 5.43 -4.34 -17.27
N THR A 253 5.43 -5.58 -16.79
CA THR A 253 4.24 -6.45 -16.72
C THR A 253 3.69 -6.60 -15.31
N LEU A 254 4.19 -5.82 -14.34
CA LEU A 254 3.71 -5.90 -12.97
C LEU A 254 2.27 -5.42 -12.87
N CYS A 255 1.39 -6.34 -12.47
CA CYS A 255 0.01 -6.10 -12.11
C CYS A 255 -0.10 -5.96 -10.59
N ARG A 256 -0.68 -4.85 -10.13
CA ARG A 256 -1.09 -4.70 -8.74
C ARG A 256 -2.55 -5.10 -8.61
N PHE A 257 -2.82 -6.03 -7.72
CA PHE A 257 -4.13 -6.61 -7.49
C PHE A 257 -4.59 -6.30 -6.06
N SER A 258 -5.64 -5.49 -5.93
CA SER A 258 -6.38 -5.31 -4.70
C SER A 258 -7.45 -6.37 -4.64
N VAL A 259 -7.23 -7.39 -3.85
CA VAL A 259 -8.14 -8.53 -3.77
C VAL A 259 -9.34 -8.18 -2.89
N GLY A 260 -10.54 -8.39 -3.39
CA GLY A 260 -11.79 -8.14 -2.69
C GLY A 260 -12.29 -9.34 -1.89
N ILE A 261 -13.59 -9.32 -1.60
CA ILE A 261 -14.23 -10.32 -0.72
C ILE A 261 -15.10 -11.33 -1.50
N GLU A 262 -15.03 -11.33 -2.82
CA GLU A 262 -15.75 -12.25 -3.70
C GLU A 262 -15.38 -13.71 -3.42
N ASN A 263 -16.05 -14.62 -4.09
CA ASN A 263 -15.65 -16.04 -4.06
C ASN A 263 -14.28 -16.19 -4.74
N VAL A 264 -13.33 -16.82 -4.05
CA VAL A 264 -11.96 -17.00 -4.56
C VAL A 264 -11.88 -17.82 -5.84
N GLU A 265 -12.81 -18.79 -6.01
CA GLU A 265 -12.86 -19.61 -7.22
C GLU A 265 -13.33 -18.80 -8.43
N ASP A 266 -14.26 -17.86 -8.24
CA ASP A 266 -14.68 -16.95 -9.31
C ASP A 266 -13.55 -16.01 -9.71
N LEU A 267 -12.79 -15.46 -8.74
CA LEU A 267 -11.62 -14.62 -9.00
C LEU A 267 -10.52 -15.40 -9.74
N TRP A 268 -10.25 -16.63 -9.31
CA TRP A 268 -9.24 -17.47 -9.95
C TRP A 268 -9.65 -17.84 -11.38
N SER A 269 -10.88 -18.31 -11.56
CA SER A 269 -11.40 -18.68 -12.88
C SER A 269 -11.38 -17.52 -13.87
N ASP A 270 -11.70 -16.30 -13.42
CA ASP A 270 -11.66 -15.11 -14.25
C ASP A 270 -10.22 -14.78 -14.68
N LEU A 271 -9.26 -14.79 -13.74
CA LEU A 271 -7.88 -14.48 -14.01
C LEU A 271 -7.19 -15.54 -14.88
N ASP A 272 -7.32 -16.81 -14.53
CA ASP A 272 -6.75 -17.96 -15.25
C ASP A 272 -7.27 -18.06 -16.69
N SER A 273 -8.59 -17.88 -16.86
CA SER A 273 -9.22 -17.86 -18.18
C SER A 273 -8.71 -16.69 -19.04
N ALA A 274 -8.59 -15.49 -18.45
CA ALA A 274 -8.08 -14.33 -19.15
C ALA A 274 -6.62 -14.52 -19.61
N ILE A 275 -5.77 -15.10 -18.75
CA ILE A 275 -4.39 -15.43 -19.10
C ILE A 275 -4.35 -16.47 -20.21
N SER A 276 -5.12 -17.55 -20.10
CA SER A 276 -5.16 -18.65 -21.06
C SER A 276 -5.67 -18.20 -22.44
N VAL A 277 -6.68 -17.35 -22.50
CA VAL A 277 -7.23 -16.83 -23.78
C VAL A 277 -6.20 -15.99 -24.52
N VAL A 278 -5.38 -15.23 -23.84
CA VAL A 278 -4.40 -14.32 -24.49
C VAL A 278 -3.07 -15.01 -24.73
N LEU A 279 -2.63 -15.92 -23.87
CA LEU A 279 -1.27 -16.51 -23.93
C LEU A 279 -1.24 -17.95 -24.43
N GLY A 280 -2.36 -18.64 -24.49
CA GLY A 280 -2.48 -20.05 -24.92
C GLY A 280 -2.17 -20.99 -23.77
#